data_9afaaffbbdbd539206852ba8554fafde
#
_entry.id   9afaaffbbdbd539206852ba8554fafde
#
_cell.length_a   1.000
_cell.length_b   1.000
_cell.length_c   1.000
_cell.angle_alpha   90.00
_cell.angle_beta   90.00
_cell.angle_gamma   90.00
#
_symmetry.space_group_name_H-M   'P 1'
#
loop_
_entity.id
_entity.type
_entity.pdbx_description
1 polymer ?
#
loop_
_entity_poly.entity_id
_entity_poly.type
_entity_poly.pdbx_seq_one_letter_code
_entity_poly.pdbx_strand_id
1 'polypeptide(L)'
;MAKETINKDIINIVNKYKEEIKKKYNITEIILFGSYAKGTENEDSDIDIAIVSDDFDDIYECMAVLMGMTWNIDARIEPHPILKEDYENVSNPFVKEIIETGIKVA
;
A
#
# COMPACT_ATOMS: atom_id res chain seq x y z
N MET A 1 12.12 17.20 -2.42
CA MET A 1 11.69 16.26 -1.40
C MET A 1 10.57 15.40 -1.92
N ALA A 2 10.63 14.12 -1.60
CA ALA A 2 9.70 13.15 -2.18
C ALA A 2 8.23 13.50 -1.94
N LYS A 3 7.89 13.96 -0.75
CA LYS A 3 6.51 14.30 -0.42
C LYS A 3 5.92 15.43 -1.27
N GLU A 4 6.76 16.32 -1.72
CA GLU A 4 6.32 17.47 -2.50
C GLU A 4 6.02 17.12 -3.93
N THR A 5 6.54 15.98 -4.40
CA THR A 5 6.35 15.52 -5.76
C THR A 5 5.18 14.57 -5.93
N ILE A 6 4.54 14.16 -4.83
CA ILE A 6 3.42 13.23 -4.91
C ILE A 6 2.16 13.99 -5.30
N ASN A 7 1.50 13.50 -6.34
CA ASN A 7 0.24 14.05 -6.82
C ASN A 7 -0.82 13.94 -5.73
N LYS A 8 -1.53 15.05 -5.50
CA LYS A 8 -2.62 15.08 -4.51
C LYS A 8 -3.72 14.09 -4.82
N ASP A 9 -3.99 13.84 -6.10
CA ASP A 9 -5.00 12.87 -6.50
C ASP A 9 -4.61 11.47 -6.06
N ILE A 10 -3.34 11.12 -6.13
CA ILE A 10 -2.83 9.83 -5.68
C ILE A 10 -2.98 9.70 -4.16
N ILE A 11 -2.65 10.74 -3.42
CA ILE A 11 -2.81 10.74 -1.97
C ILE A 11 -4.29 10.57 -1.59
N ASN A 12 -5.19 11.24 -2.29
CA ASN A 12 -6.62 11.11 -2.05
C ASN A 12 -7.11 9.69 -2.33
N ILE A 13 -6.61 9.07 -3.41
CA ILE A 13 -6.94 7.68 -3.75
C ILE A 13 -6.47 6.73 -2.64
N VAL A 14 -5.23 6.90 -2.19
CA VAL A 14 -4.67 6.06 -1.12
C VAL A 14 -5.46 6.22 0.17
N ASN A 15 -5.85 7.45 0.51
CA ASN A 15 -6.66 7.69 1.70
C ASN A 15 -8.04 7.07 1.62
N LYS A 16 -8.69 7.12 0.47
CA LYS A 16 -9.98 6.46 0.28
C LYS A 16 -9.86 4.96 0.44
N TYR A 17 -8.81 4.38 -0.13
CA TYR A 17 -8.55 2.96 -0.03
C TYR A 17 -8.30 2.55 1.42
N LYS A 18 -7.49 3.32 2.12
CA LYS A 18 -7.20 3.11 3.53
C LYS A 18 -8.48 3.06 4.37
N GLU A 19 -9.39 4.01 4.13
CA GLU A 19 -10.66 4.05 4.87
C GLU A 19 -11.51 2.81 4.62
N GLU A 20 -11.53 2.30 3.41
CA GLU A 20 -12.24 1.05 3.11
C GLU A 20 -11.62 -0.14 3.80
N ILE A 21 -10.28 -0.22 3.77
CA ILE A 21 -9.57 -1.34 4.40
C ILE A 21 -9.80 -1.35 5.92
N LYS A 22 -9.80 -0.18 6.54
CA LYS A 22 -9.97 -0.04 7.99
C LYS A 22 -11.32 -0.54 8.49
N LYS A 23 -12.30 -0.63 7.62
CA LYS A 23 -13.61 -1.17 7.99
C LYS A 23 -13.55 -2.67 8.24
N LYS A 24 -12.56 -3.34 7.68
CA LYS A 24 -12.46 -4.80 7.77
C LYS A 24 -11.23 -5.28 8.53
N TYR A 25 -10.12 -4.57 8.43
CA TYR A 25 -8.85 -4.99 9.03
C TYR A 25 -8.28 -3.94 9.97
N ASN A 26 -7.56 -4.40 10.98
CA ASN A 26 -6.81 -3.54 11.88
C ASN A 26 -5.45 -3.22 11.23
N ILE A 27 -5.29 -2.01 10.74
CA ILE A 27 -4.12 -1.62 9.95
C ILE A 27 -3.05 -1.03 10.83
N THR A 28 -1.81 -1.51 10.68
CA THR A 28 -0.63 -0.96 11.36
C THR A 28 0.00 0.17 10.54
N GLU A 29 0.20 -0.07 9.23
CA GLU A 29 0.81 0.90 8.33
C GLU A 29 0.22 0.79 6.93
N ILE A 30 0.17 1.93 6.23
CA ILE A 30 -0.10 2.00 4.80
C ILE A 30 1.09 2.72 4.18
N ILE A 31 1.71 2.10 3.19
CA ILE A 31 2.92 2.64 2.55
C ILE A 31 2.73 2.68 1.04
N LEU A 32 2.86 3.88 0.47
CA LEU A 32 2.93 4.05 -0.98
C LEU A 32 4.37 3.77 -1.41
N PHE A 33 4.55 2.87 -2.36
CA PHE A 33 5.90 2.54 -2.84
C PHE A 33 5.90 2.41 -4.36
N GLY A 34 7.02 1.96 -4.92
CA GLY A 34 7.14 1.83 -6.36
C GLY A 34 7.33 3.16 -7.05
N SER A 35 6.89 3.27 -8.31
CA SER A 35 7.18 4.43 -9.14
C SER A 35 6.59 5.74 -8.61
N TYR A 36 5.39 5.72 -8.03
CA TYR A 36 4.81 6.94 -7.46
C TYR A 36 5.59 7.47 -6.25
N ALA A 37 6.19 6.58 -5.48
CA ALA A 37 7.02 7.00 -4.34
C ALA A 37 8.39 7.51 -4.79
N LYS A 38 8.90 6.97 -5.89
CA LYS A 38 10.22 7.33 -6.43
C LYS A 38 10.17 8.53 -7.38
N GLY A 39 8.98 8.97 -7.77
CA GLY A 39 8.83 10.07 -8.73
C GLY A 39 9.12 9.66 -10.17
N THR A 40 9.05 8.38 -10.49
CA THR A 40 9.33 7.84 -11.83
C THR A 40 8.07 7.36 -12.54
N GLU A 41 6.90 7.72 -12.02
CA GLU A 41 5.62 7.28 -12.57
C GLU A 41 5.34 7.85 -13.96
N ASN A 42 4.50 7.14 -14.70
CA ASN A 42 3.93 7.57 -15.97
C ASN A 42 2.44 7.22 -15.98
N GLU A 43 1.77 7.45 -17.13
CA GLU A 43 0.33 7.23 -17.25
C GLU A 43 -0.09 5.78 -16.96
N ASP A 44 0.79 4.83 -17.24
CA ASP A 44 0.49 3.41 -17.11
C ASP A 44 0.98 2.81 -15.78
N SER A 45 1.53 3.63 -14.90
CA SER A 45 2.07 3.15 -13.63
C SER A 45 0.97 2.67 -12.69
N ASP A 46 1.23 1.54 -12.03
CA ASP A 46 0.37 1.06 -10.95
C ASP A 46 0.59 1.90 -9.69
N ILE A 47 -0.41 1.93 -8.84
CA ILE A 47 -0.31 2.56 -7.53
C ILE A 47 -0.01 1.44 -6.53
N ASP A 48 1.26 1.24 -6.24
CA ASP A 48 1.70 0.18 -5.33
C ASP A 48 1.50 0.59 -3.88
N ILE A 49 0.70 -0.17 -3.16
CA ILE A 49 0.37 0.12 -1.76
C ILE A 49 0.65 -1.10 -0.92
N ALA A 50 1.52 -0.95 0.08
CA ALA A 50 1.75 -1.99 1.07
C ALA A 50 0.81 -1.76 2.25
N ILE A 51 0.12 -2.82 2.66
CA ILE A 51 -0.80 -2.78 3.79
C ILE A 51 -0.25 -3.72 4.87
N VAL A 52 0.15 -3.15 5.99
CA VAL A 52 0.72 -3.91 7.09
C VAL A 52 -0.34 -4.13 8.16
N SER A 53 -0.55 -5.37 8.56
CA SER A 53 -1.55 -5.72 9.56
C SER A 53 -1.19 -7.02 10.26
N ASP A 54 -1.63 -7.16 11.52
CA ASP A 54 -1.57 -8.42 12.26
C ASP A 54 -2.86 -9.23 12.11
N ASP A 55 -3.81 -8.72 11.32
CA ASP A 55 -5.13 -9.30 11.10
C ASP A 55 -5.20 -10.23 9.88
N PHE A 56 -4.12 -10.37 9.14
CA PHE A 56 -4.10 -11.18 7.92
C PHE A 56 -3.88 -12.66 8.26
N ASP A 57 -4.96 -13.42 8.41
CA ASP A 57 -4.89 -14.85 8.72
C ASP A 57 -4.50 -15.67 7.49
N ASP A 58 -5.23 -15.50 6.40
CA ASP A 58 -4.93 -16.16 5.13
C ASP A 58 -4.57 -15.08 4.12
N ILE A 59 -3.28 -15.05 3.76
CA ILE A 59 -2.76 -13.97 2.90
C ILE A 59 -3.41 -13.99 1.51
N TYR A 60 -3.75 -15.16 0.99
CA TYR A 60 -4.39 -15.28 -0.34
C TYR A 60 -5.82 -14.74 -0.31
N GLU A 61 -6.56 -15.06 0.74
CA GLU A 61 -7.91 -14.54 0.92
C GLU A 61 -7.88 -13.03 1.12
N CYS A 62 -6.94 -12.54 1.93
CA CYS A 62 -6.77 -11.10 2.15
C CYS A 62 -6.44 -10.38 0.85
N MET A 63 -5.57 -10.96 0.03
CA MET A 63 -5.25 -10.39 -1.27
C MET A 63 -6.49 -10.24 -2.15
N ALA A 64 -7.33 -11.28 -2.20
CA ALA A 64 -8.56 -11.25 -2.98
C ALA A 64 -9.51 -10.14 -2.48
N VAL A 65 -9.65 -10.00 -1.17
CA VAL A 65 -10.49 -8.97 -0.57
C VAL A 65 -9.94 -7.58 -0.88
N LEU A 66 -8.64 -7.40 -0.69
CA LEU A 66 -7.99 -6.10 -0.95
C LEU A 66 -8.08 -5.71 -2.43
N MET A 67 -7.92 -6.66 -3.33
CA MET A 67 -8.10 -6.41 -4.76
C MET A 67 -9.55 -6.03 -5.07
N GLY A 68 -10.51 -6.73 -4.46
CA GLY A 68 -11.93 -6.43 -4.66
C GLY A 68 -12.29 -5.02 -4.26
N MET A 69 -11.69 -4.51 -3.19
CA MET A 69 -11.93 -3.15 -2.70
C MET A 69 -11.47 -2.06 -3.67
N THR A 70 -10.55 -2.38 -4.59
CA THR A 70 -10.04 -1.37 -5.54
C THR A 70 -11.08 -0.97 -6.59
N TRP A 71 -12.08 -1.83 -6.85
CA TRP A 71 -13.06 -1.61 -7.92
C TRP A 71 -13.84 -0.30 -7.80
N ASN A 72 -14.12 0.12 -6.58
CA ASN A 72 -14.90 1.34 -6.33
C ASN A 72 -14.02 2.57 -6.09
N ILE A 73 -12.71 2.42 -6.19
CA ILE A 73 -11.78 3.50 -5.88
C ILE A 73 -10.91 3.82 -7.09
N ASP A 74 -10.00 2.92 -7.44
CA ASP A 74 -9.12 3.12 -8.60
C ASP A 74 -8.51 1.78 -8.98
N ALA A 75 -8.71 1.39 -10.24
CA ALA A 75 -8.24 0.10 -10.75
C ALA A 75 -6.70 0.00 -10.86
N ARG A 76 -6.00 1.14 -10.77
CA ARG A 76 -4.53 1.15 -10.79
C ARG A 76 -3.92 0.69 -9.48
N ILE A 77 -4.70 0.60 -8.40
CA ILE A 77 -4.19 0.18 -7.11
C ILE A 77 -3.75 -1.27 -7.17
N GLU A 78 -2.51 -1.52 -6.75
CA GLU A 78 -1.96 -2.86 -6.61
C GLU A 78 -1.62 -3.07 -5.14
N PRO A 79 -2.47 -3.77 -4.39
CA PRO A 79 -2.24 -3.97 -2.96
C PRO A 79 -1.24 -5.08 -2.68
N HIS A 80 -0.41 -4.87 -1.66
CA HIS A 80 0.58 -5.84 -1.20
C HIS A 80 0.40 -6.04 0.30
N PRO A 81 -0.33 -7.08 0.72
CA PRO A 81 -0.51 -7.34 2.15
C PRO A 81 0.79 -7.85 2.76
N ILE A 82 1.16 -7.28 3.90
CA ILE A 82 2.38 -7.63 4.63
C ILE A 82 2.00 -7.91 6.07
N LEU A 83 2.43 -9.06 6.58
CA LEU A 83 2.21 -9.39 7.98
C LEU A 83 3.02 -8.46 8.87
N LYS A 84 2.43 -8.03 9.97
CA LYS A 84 3.10 -7.14 10.90
C LYS A 84 4.44 -7.70 11.38
N GLU A 85 4.51 -9.00 11.64
CA GLU A 85 5.75 -9.62 12.08
C GLU A 85 6.85 -9.53 11.02
N ASP A 86 6.50 -9.66 9.73
CA ASP A 86 7.46 -9.53 8.63
C ASP A 86 7.94 -8.08 8.47
N TYR A 87 7.08 -7.14 8.81
CA TYR A 87 7.41 -5.73 8.78
C TYR A 87 8.37 -5.34 9.92
N GLU A 88 8.15 -5.94 11.10
CA GLU A 88 8.96 -5.64 12.28
C GLU A 88 10.29 -6.41 12.31
N ASN A 89 10.31 -7.61 11.77
CA ASN A 89 11.50 -8.47 11.75
C ASN A 89 11.94 -8.69 10.31
N VAL A 90 12.44 -7.64 9.69
CA VAL A 90 12.69 -7.62 8.25
C VAL A 90 13.84 -8.55 7.86
N SER A 91 13.52 -9.61 7.13
CA SER A 91 14.50 -10.48 6.49
C SER A 91 14.27 -10.56 4.99
N ASN A 92 13.08 -10.15 4.53
CA ASN A 92 12.72 -10.18 3.12
C ASN A 92 13.21 -8.90 2.43
N PRO A 93 14.04 -9.01 1.37
CA PRO A 93 14.54 -7.83 0.66
C PRO A 93 13.45 -6.93 0.09
N PHE A 94 12.33 -7.50 -0.32
CA PHE A 94 11.19 -6.74 -0.83
C PHE A 94 10.60 -5.82 0.24
N VAL A 95 10.37 -6.36 1.43
CA VAL A 95 9.86 -5.58 2.57
C VAL A 95 10.85 -4.50 2.97
N LYS A 96 12.14 -4.85 2.97
CA LYS A 96 13.20 -3.88 3.27
C LYS A 96 13.17 -2.70 2.31
N GLU A 97 13.04 -2.98 1.02
CA GLU A 97 12.98 -1.93 0.00
C GLU A 97 11.77 -1.02 0.22
N ILE A 98 10.61 -1.59 0.54
CA ILE A 98 9.41 -0.82 0.81
C ILE A 98 9.63 0.14 1.98
N ILE A 99 10.24 -0.35 3.06
CA ILE A 99 10.53 0.47 4.23
C ILE A 99 11.50 1.61 3.90
N GLU A 100 12.53 1.31 3.12
CA GLU A 100 13.58 2.29 2.81
C GLU A 100 13.14 3.33 1.78
N THR A 101 12.33 2.96 0.80
CA THR A 101 11.98 3.83 -0.32
C THR A 101 10.52 4.27 -0.34
N GLY A 102 9.68 3.64 0.47
CA GLY A 102 8.26 3.95 0.49
C GLY A 102 7.93 5.19 1.31
N ILE A 103 6.69 5.65 1.15
CA ILE A 103 6.19 6.83 1.84
C ILE A 103 4.98 6.40 2.66
N LYS A 104 5.07 6.57 3.97
CA LYS A 104 3.96 6.24 4.86
C LYS A 104 2.81 7.23 4.65
N VAL A 105 1.62 6.69 4.52
CA VAL A 105 0.40 7.48 4.38
C VAL A 105 -0.40 7.29 5.65
N ALA A 106 -0.45 8.31 6.46
CA ALA A 106 -1.12 8.26 7.77
C ALA A 106 -2.63 8.45 7.64
#